data_2eeedce02c5df35acd51581e76f325a1
#
_entry.id   2eeedce02c5df35acd51581e76f325a1
#
_cell.length_a   1.000
_cell.length_b   1.000
_cell.length_c   1.000
_cell.angle_alpha   90.00
_cell.angle_beta   90.00
_cell.angle_gamma   90.00
#
_symmetry.space_group_name_H-M   'P 1'
#
loop_
_entity.id
_entity.type
_entity.pdbx_description
1 polymer ?
#
loop_
_entity_poly.entity_id
_entity_poly.type
_entity_poly.pdbx_seq_one_letter_code
_entity_poly.pdbx_strand_id
1 'polypeptide(L)'
;KSMKNLYILGGGSFGTAIGNQLASNKNNKVVLFVRSEIQEKEINESHTNKKYFPNKTLNPSLSATSKVSDLSNADLIFISIPSKKIKKVIKNCAPFIKKEALIINLSKGVYKGGETIVDYLRTVLPDNSIITMKGPTFSSELINNSHSIFTLGLDSKSQYQIIDSVIKNTNIHIDYTTDIKGVELLSVLKNIYAIIIGIVDAKHNSPNTRFMILTKSFSEIKILLNTLGGREDTLFLACGFGDLGLTALNDLSRNRTLGLLIGKGFYNSGKNKGVVLEGVKTIEFINELLTPSIKERLPLFSKMESFFTNKESNFDIHFDALIDKKMTTILTYGTFDLLHYGHIEILRRARELGDRLVVGLSTDDFNKTKEKKCEIPYEKRKEFLESIGYVDLVVPESSWD
;
A
#
# COMPACT_ATOMS: atom_id res chain seq x y z
N LYS A 1 -33.83 -6.96 -0.17
CA LYS A 1 -32.57 -6.85 -0.92
C LYS A 1 -32.15 -8.26 -1.31
N SER A 2 -31.82 -8.52 -2.58
CA SER A 2 -31.34 -9.82 -3.04
C SER A 2 -30.04 -10.22 -2.34
N MET A 3 -29.94 -11.50 -1.98
CA MET A 3 -28.73 -12.11 -1.42
C MET A 3 -27.57 -11.97 -2.42
N LYS A 4 -26.39 -11.63 -1.93
CA LYS A 4 -25.17 -11.51 -2.76
C LYS A 4 -24.28 -12.74 -2.59
N ASN A 5 -23.78 -13.26 -3.69
CA ASN A 5 -22.82 -14.37 -3.71
C ASN A 5 -21.39 -13.84 -3.65
N LEU A 6 -20.74 -14.06 -2.52
CA LEU A 6 -19.35 -13.64 -2.27
C LEU A 6 -18.44 -14.85 -2.30
N TYR A 7 -17.44 -14.81 -3.15
CA TYR A 7 -16.41 -15.85 -3.22
C TYR A 7 -15.07 -15.29 -2.77
N ILE A 8 -14.37 -16.04 -1.95
CA ILE A 8 -13.03 -15.68 -1.48
C ILE A 8 -12.03 -16.67 -2.07
N LEU A 9 -11.16 -16.21 -2.96
CA LEU A 9 -10.08 -17.00 -3.52
C LEU A 9 -8.95 -17.10 -2.48
N GLY A 10 -8.91 -18.24 -1.80
CA GLY A 10 -7.90 -18.56 -0.81
C GLY A 10 -8.48 -18.90 0.57
N GLY A 11 -8.40 -20.17 0.92
CA GLY A 11 -8.78 -20.70 2.25
C GLY A 11 -7.63 -20.70 3.26
N GLY A 12 -6.74 -19.70 3.19
CA GLY A 12 -5.70 -19.47 4.18
C GLY A 12 -6.24 -18.74 5.42
N SER A 13 -5.35 -18.32 6.31
CA SER A 13 -5.75 -17.65 7.56
C SER A 13 -6.54 -16.37 7.31
N PHE A 14 -6.06 -15.49 6.43
CA PHE A 14 -6.71 -14.21 6.18
C PHE A 14 -8.03 -14.38 5.40
N GLY A 15 -8.05 -15.21 4.35
CA GLY A 15 -9.26 -15.48 3.57
C GLY A 15 -10.36 -16.13 4.43
N THR A 16 -10.00 -17.07 5.31
CA THR A 16 -10.93 -17.70 6.23
C THR A 16 -11.49 -16.67 7.23
N ALA A 17 -10.65 -15.82 7.80
CA ALA A 17 -11.07 -14.81 8.77
C ALA A 17 -12.03 -13.78 8.15
N ILE A 18 -11.72 -13.27 6.95
CA ILE A 18 -12.60 -12.36 6.19
C ILE A 18 -13.92 -13.06 5.85
N GLY A 19 -13.87 -14.29 5.33
CA GLY A 19 -15.07 -15.04 4.98
C GLY A 19 -15.98 -15.27 6.19
N ASN A 20 -15.38 -15.61 7.33
CA ASN A 20 -16.10 -15.81 8.57
C ASN A 20 -16.82 -14.53 9.03
N GLN A 21 -16.19 -13.37 8.92
CA GLN A 21 -16.80 -12.08 9.24
C GLN A 21 -17.92 -11.73 8.26
N LEU A 22 -17.70 -11.86 6.97
CA LEU A 22 -18.69 -11.53 5.95
C LEU A 22 -19.93 -12.44 6.02
N ALA A 23 -19.77 -13.70 6.49
CA ALA A 23 -20.87 -14.62 6.72
C ALA A 23 -21.81 -14.20 7.86
N SER A 24 -21.41 -13.26 8.72
CA SER A 24 -22.26 -12.69 9.77
C SER A 24 -23.40 -11.82 9.20
N ASN A 25 -23.26 -11.30 8.00
CA ASN A 25 -24.33 -10.60 7.31
C ASN A 25 -25.25 -11.60 6.59
N LYS A 26 -26.47 -11.74 7.05
CA LYS A 26 -27.47 -12.69 6.52
C LYS A 26 -27.85 -12.46 5.05
N ASN A 27 -27.49 -11.31 4.48
CA ASN A 27 -27.69 -11.02 3.05
C ASN A 27 -26.54 -11.50 2.19
N ASN A 28 -25.50 -12.09 2.79
CA ASN A 28 -24.36 -12.64 2.09
C ASN A 28 -24.42 -14.16 2.05
N LYS A 29 -24.15 -14.73 0.88
CA LYS A 29 -23.81 -16.14 0.73
C LYS A 29 -22.29 -16.18 0.48
N VAL A 30 -21.54 -16.62 1.48
CA VAL A 30 -20.07 -16.58 1.45
C VAL A 30 -19.49 -17.96 1.22
N VAL A 31 -18.63 -18.06 0.21
CA VAL A 31 -17.99 -19.32 -0.21
C VAL A 31 -16.48 -19.11 -0.28
N LEU A 32 -15.73 -19.94 0.45
CA LEU A 32 -14.27 -20.01 0.31
C LEU A 32 -13.91 -20.93 -0.87
N PHE A 33 -13.17 -20.41 -1.82
CA PHE A 33 -12.57 -21.26 -2.85
C PHE A 33 -11.25 -21.83 -2.33
N VAL A 34 -11.22 -23.15 -2.16
CA VAL A 34 -10.09 -23.90 -1.60
C VAL A 34 -9.55 -24.89 -2.63
N ARG A 35 -8.30 -25.32 -2.49
CA ARG A 35 -7.66 -26.25 -3.43
C ARG A 35 -7.88 -27.71 -3.09
N SER A 36 -8.25 -28.00 -1.85
CA SER A 36 -8.33 -29.33 -1.29
C SER A 36 -9.78 -29.70 -0.99
N GLU A 37 -10.25 -30.80 -1.53
CA GLU A 37 -11.56 -31.39 -1.18
C GLU A 37 -11.64 -31.75 0.31
N ILE A 38 -10.52 -32.10 0.94
CA ILE A 38 -10.46 -32.36 2.39
C ILE A 38 -10.78 -31.08 3.16
N GLN A 39 -10.19 -29.94 2.76
CA GLN A 39 -10.46 -28.65 3.40
C GLN A 39 -11.91 -28.19 3.12
N GLU A 40 -12.41 -28.40 1.91
CA GLU A 40 -13.81 -28.14 1.54
C GLU A 40 -14.76 -28.90 2.48
N LYS A 41 -14.55 -30.21 2.63
CA LYS A 41 -15.34 -31.09 3.49
C LYS A 41 -15.27 -30.66 4.96
N GLU A 42 -14.08 -30.36 5.45
CA GLU A 42 -13.89 -29.88 6.84
C GLU A 42 -14.70 -28.61 7.13
N ILE A 43 -14.65 -27.63 6.21
CA ILE A 43 -15.39 -26.37 6.38
C ILE A 43 -16.90 -26.59 6.30
N ASN A 44 -17.35 -27.38 5.32
CA ASN A 44 -18.79 -27.58 5.08
C ASN A 44 -19.47 -28.48 6.14
N GLU A 45 -18.79 -29.50 6.64
CA GLU A 45 -19.37 -30.48 7.55
C GLU A 45 -19.06 -30.16 9.02
N SER A 46 -17.82 -29.74 9.32
CA SER A 46 -17.35 -29.52 10.68
C SER A 46 -17.32 -28.05 11.09
N HIS A 47 -17.50 -27.11 10.16
CA HIS A 47 -17.37 -25.68 10.37
C HIS A 47 -16.05 -25.29 11.05
N THR A 48 -14.94 -25.93 10.62
CA THR A 48 -13.60 -25.66 11.10
C THR A 48 -12.61 -25.52 9.95
N ASN A 49 -11.49 -24.87 10.20
CA ASN A 49 -10.31 -24.86 9.34
C ASN A 49 -9.07 -24.96 10.23
N LYS A 50 -8.90 -26.15 10.83
CA LYS A 50 -7.96 -26.40 11.93
C LYS A 50 -6.50 -26.14 11.58
N LYS A 51 -6.15 -26.25 10.32
CA LYS A 51 -4.80 -25.93 9.85
C LYS A 51 -4.40 -24.49 10.17
N TYR A 52 -5.33 -23.55 10.14
CA TYR A 52 -5.10 -22.13 10.36
C TYR A 52 -5.64 -21.64 11.71
N PHE A 53 -6.73 -22.22 12.15
CA PHE A 53 -7.42 -21.87 13.42
C PHE A 53 -7.81 -23.15 14.18
N PRO A 54 -6.84 -23.80 14.88
CA PRO A 54 -7.04 -25.13 15.49
C PRO A 54 -8.21 -25.21 16.49
N ASN A 55 -8.48 -24.12 17.20
CA ASN A 55 -9.45 -24.06 18.28
C ASN A 55 -10.65 -23.16 17.95
N LYS A 56 -10.94 -22.94 16.67
CA LYS A 56 -12.01 -22.03 16.27
C LYS A 56 -13.11 -22.72 15.47
N THR A 57 -14.34 -22.53 15.87
CA THR A 57 -15.51 -22.88 15.08
C THR A 57 -15.87 -21.70 14.19
N LEU A 58 -16.04 -21.95 12.91
CA LEU A 58 -16.43 -20.94 11.91
C LEU A 58 -17.94 -20.70 11.92
N ASN A 59 -18.34 -19.58 11.36
CA ASN A 59 -19.76 -19.28 11.15
C ASN A 59 -20.39 -20.40 10.30
N PRO A 60 -21.49 -21.02 10.73
CA PRO A 60 -22.12 -22.13 10.00
C PRO A 60 -22.65 -21.71 8.61
N SER A 61 -22.83 -20.41 8.36
CA SER A 61 -23.24 -19.90 7.05
C SER A 61 -22.05 -19.76 6.07
N LEU A 62 -20.80 -19.94 6.53
CA LEU A 62 -19.63 -19.98 5.68
C LEU A 62 -19.51 -21.37 5.06
N SER A 63 -19.45 -21.44 3.74
CA SER A 63 -19.22 -22.68 2.99
C SER A 63 -17.93 -22.63 2.19
N ALA A 64 -17.52 -23.75 1.60
CA ALA A 64 -16.36 -23.85 0.76
C ALA A 64 -16.63 -24.66 -0.50
N THR A 65 -15.86 -24.41 -1.54
CA THR A 65 -15.84 -25.20 -2.78
C THR A 65 -14.41 -25.36 -3.31
N SER A 66 -14.13 -26.49 -3.92
CA SER A 66 -12.90 -26.72 -4.68
C SER A 66 -13.12 -26.68 -6.21
N LYS A 67 -14.36 -26.48 -6.64
CA LYS A 67 -14.75 -26.46 -8.06
C LYS A 67 -14.62 -25.05 -8.62
N VAL A 68 -13.71 -24.88 -9.58
CA VAL A 68 -13.47 -23.56 -10.20
C VAL A 68 -14.69 -23.04 -10.95
N SER A 69 -15.52 -23.93 -11.52
CA SER A 69 -16.75 -23.56 -12.25
C SER A 69 -17.78 -22.84 -11.37
N ASP A 70 -17.74 -23.05 -10.04
CA ASP A 70 -18.67 -22.38 -9.12
C ASP A 70 -18.47 -20.87 -9.06
N LEU A 71 -17.28 -20.37 -9.47
CA LEU A 71 -16.99 -18.94 -9.55
C LEU A 71 -17.92 -18.18 -10.51
N SER A 72 -18.57 -18.89 -11.47
CA SER A 72 -19.57 -18.29 -12.37
C SER A 72 -20.81 -17.76 -11.63
N ASN A 73 -21.03 -18.17 -10.39
CA ASN A 73 -22.12 -17.68 -9.54
C ASN A 73 -21.74 -16.41 -8.75
N ALA A 74 -20.47 -16.01 -8.75
CA ALA A 74 -20.01 -14.91 -7.89
C ALA A 74 -20.51 -13.55 -8.35
N ASP A 75 -21.03 -12.76 -7.42
CA ASP A 75 -21.27 -11.32 -7.60
C ASP A 75 -20.05 -10.50 -7.18
N LEU A 76 -19.36 -10.95 -6.13
CA LEU A 76 -18.10 -10.38 -5.65
C LEU A 76 -17.05 -11.48 -5.48
N ILE A 77 -15.81 -11.19 -5.87
CA ILE A 77 -14.67 -12.10 -5.68
C ILE A 77 -13.57 -11.34 -4.91
N PHE A 78 -13.26 -11.83 -3.73
CA PHE A 78 -12.16 -11.34 -2.90
C PHE A 78 -10.93 -12.21 -3.15
N ILE A 79 -9.81 -11.61 -3.51
CA ILE A 79 -8.55 -12.32 -3.78
C ILE A 79 -7.69 -12.28 -2.52
N SER A 80 -7.45 -13.44 -1.91
CA SER A 80 -6.65 -13.61 -0.70
C SER A 80 -5.68 -14.78 -0.83
N ILE A 81 -4.77 -14.67 -1.79
CA ILE A 81 -3.75 -15.68 -2.11
C ILE A 81 -2.36 -15.02 -2.15
N PRO A 82 -1.27 -15.77 -1.89
CA PRO A 82 0.08 -15.23 -1.98
C PRO A 82 0.37 -14.65 -3.38
N SER A 83 1.00 -13.48 -3.43
CA SER A 83 1.25 -12.70 -4.67
C SER A 83 1.91 -13.54 -5.78
N LYS A 84 2.88 -14.35 -5.43
CA LYS A 84 3.58 -15.27 -6.37
C LYS A 84 2.69 -16.32 -7.03
N LYS A 85 1.51 -16.59 -6.47
CA LYS A 85 0.55 -17.57 -7.00
C LYS A 85 -0.59 -16.95 -7.78
N ILE A 86 -0.81 -15.65 -7.65
CA ILE A 86 -1.94 -14.94 -8.25
C ILE A 86 -1.99 -15.15 -9.76
N LYS A 87 -0.87 -14.92 -10.46
CA LYS A 87 -0.83 -15.04 -11.93
C LYS A 87 -1.32 -16.40 -12.42
N LYS A 88 -0.87 -17.49 -11.75
CA LYS A 88 -1.29 -18.85 -12.09
C LYS A 88 -2.77 -19.11 -11.76
N VAL A 89 -3.20 -18.72 -10.56
CA VAL A 89 -4.56 -18.99 -10.08
C VAL A 89 -5.58 -18.19 -10.87
N ILE A 90 -5.36 -16.91 -11.08
CA ILE A 90 -6.29 -16.06 -11.83
C ILE A 90 -6.41 -16.49 -13.28
N LYS A 91 -5.31 -16.89 -13.93
CA LYS A 91 -5.36 -17.43 -15.29
C LYS A 91 -6.30 -18.65 -15.39
N ASN A 92 -6.31 -19.51 -14.39
CA ASN A 92 -7.18 -20.68 -14.35
C ASN A 92 -8.64 -20.31 -14.00
N CYS A 93 -8.86 -19.28 -13.20
CA CYS A 93 -10.18 -18.85 -12.76
C CYS A 93 -10.88 -17.94 -13.77
N ALA A 94 -10.13 -17.14 -14.53
CA ALA A 94 -10.66 -16.12 -15.44
C ALA A 94 -11.77 -16.59 -16.37
N PRO A 95 -11.72 -17.79 -16.99
CA PRO A 95 -12.79 -18.26 -17.87
C PRO A 95 -14.15 -18.45 -17.17
N PHE A 96 -14.16 -18.59 -15.85
CA PHE A 96 -15.36 -18.81 -15.05
C PHE A 96 -15.87 -17.55 -14.34
N ILE A 97 -15.14 -16.44 -14.42
CA ILE A 97 -15.52 -15.18 -13.80
C ILE A 97 -16.44 -14.41 -14.73
N LYS A 98 -17.66 -14.12 -14.26
CA LYS A 98 -18.60 -13.30 -15.05
C LYS A 98 -18.15 -11.83 -15.07
N LYS A 99 -18.41 -11.14 -16.18
CA LYS A 99 -17.96 -9.75 -16.41
C LYS A 99 -18.48 -8.74 -15.38
N GLU A 100 -19.67 -9.00 -14.85
CA GLU A 100 -20.34 -8.14 -13.87
C GLU A 100 -19.81 -8.33 -12.45
N ALA A 101 -19.00 -9.36 -12.20
CA ALA A 101 -18.43 -9.60 -10.87
C ALA A 101 -17.46 -8.48 -10.48
N LEU A 102 -17.64 -7.92 -9.28
CA LEU A 102 -16.70 -7.00 -8.69
C LEU A 102 -15.53 -7.79 -8.08
N ILE A 103 -14.31 -7.45 -8.48
CA ILE A 103 -13.09 -8.07 -7.98
C ILE A 103 -12.45 -7.18 -6.91
N ILE A 104 -12.16 -7.74 -5.74
CA ILE A 104 -11.57 -7.04 -4.60
C ILE A 104 -10.23 -7.69 -4.26
N ASN A 105 -9.12 -6.97 -4.46
CA ASN A 105 -7.81 -7.48 -4.11
C ASN A 105 -7.50 -7.25 -2.63
N LEU A 106 -7.36 -8.34 -1.88
CA LEU A 106 -6.85 -8.33 -0.49
C LEU A 106 -5.36 -8.69 -0.42
N SER A 107 -4.82 -9.30 -1.48
CA SER A 107 -3.44 -9.79 -1.51
C SER A 107 -2.44 -8.65 -1.61
N LYS A 108 -1.27 -8.84 -0.99
CA LYS A 108 -0.18 -7.86 -0.92
C LYS A 108 0.94 -8.31 -1.83
N GLY A 109 1.48 -7.39 -2.62
CA GLY A 109 2.61 -7.66 -3.49
C GLY A 109 2.76 -6.62 -4.60
N VAL A 110 3.97 -6.56 -5.13
CA VAL A 110 4.34 -5.79 -6.31
C VAL A 110 5.20 -6.68 -7.20
N TYR A 111 5.03 -6.52 -8.49
CA TYR A 111 5.80 -7.26 -9.50
C TYR A 111 6.92 -6.39 -10.06
N LYS A 112 7.80 -7.01 -10.85
CA LYS A 112 8.89 -6.31 -11.53
C LYS A 112 8.34 -5.13 -12.36
N GLY A 113 9.05 -4.01 -12.34
CA GLY A 113 8.61 -2.78 -13.00
C GLY A 113 7.57 -1.97 -12.23
N GLY A 114 7.27 -2.33 -10.97
CA GLY A 114 6.32 -1.61 -10.13
C GLY A 114 4.85 -1.90 -10.44
N GLU A 115 4.59 -2.95 -11.22
CA GLU A 115 3.23 -3.43 -11.51
C GLU A 115 2.56 -3.89 -10.21
N THR A 116 1.43 -3.30 -9.86
CA THR A 116 0.64 -3.75 -8.72
C THR A 116 -0.21 -4.98 -9.10
N ILE A 117 -0.75 -5.66 -8.08
CA ILE A 117 -1.67 -6.78 -8.35
C ILE A 117 -2.91 -6.31 -9.10
N VAL A 118 -3.45 -5.13 -8.76
CA VAL A 118 -4.60 -4.56 -9.48
C VAL A 118 -4.25 -4.25 -10.93
N ASP A 119 -3.07 -3.69 -11.21
CA ASP A 119 -2.61 -3.45 -12.58
C ASP A 119 -2.62 -4.76 -13.38
N TYR A 120 -2.07 -5.83 -12.82
CA TYR A 120 -2.07 -7.14 -13.44
C TYR A 120 -3.50 -7.68 -13.64
N LEU A 121 -4.36 -7.59 -12.63
CA LEU A 121 -5.74 -8.08 -12.73
C LEU A 121 -6.53 -7.37 -13.84
N ARG A 122 -6.30 -6.08 -14.03
CA ARG A 122 -6.92 -5.29 -15.11
C ARG A 122 -6.51 -5.77 -16.51
N THR A 123 -5.32 -6.36 -16.65
CA THR A 123 -4.89 -6.93 -17.95
C THR A 123 -5.55 -8.27 -18.26
N VAL A 124 -5.80 -9.10 -17.24
CA VAL A 124 -6.37 -10.45 -17.44
C VAL A 124 -7.88 -10.50 -17.28
N LEU A 125 -8.48 -9.52 -16.62
CA LEU A 125 -9.92 -9.36 -16.40
C LEU A 125 -10.37 -7.96 -16.87
N PRO A 126 -10.19 -7.60 -18.16
CA PRO A 126 -10.38 -6.25 -18.65
C PRO A 126 -11.84 -5.76 -18.58
N ASP A 127 -12.79 -6.65 -18.54
CA ASP A 127 -14.22 -6.34 -18.50
C ASP A 127 -14.74 -6.21 -17.06
N ASN A 128 -13.95 -6.59 -16.05
CA ASN A 128 -14.36 -6.55 -14.66
C ASN A 128 -14.00 -5.22 -14.00
N SER A 129 -14.85 -4.78 -13.09
CA SER A 129 -14.53 -3.74 -12.13
C SER A 129 -13.60 -4.31 -11.05
N ILE A 130 -12.47 -3.66 -10.80
CA ILE A 130 -11.43 -4.14 -9.88
C ILE A 130 -11.06 -3.05 -8.89
N ILE A 131 -11.17 -3.38 -7.60
CA ILE A 131 -10.81 -2.51 -6.47
C ILE A 131 -9.84 -3.20 -5.54
N THR A 132 -9.30 -2.48 -4.59
CA THR A 132 -8.42 -3.03 -3.55
C THR A 132 -8.93 -2.71 -2.16
N MET A 133 -8.64 -3.59 -1.20
CA MET A 133 -8.99 -3.41 0.21
C MET A 133 -7.80 -3.84 1.06
N LYS A 134 -7.22 -2.91 1.82
CA LYS A 134 -6.04 -3.11 2.66
C LYS A 134 -6.23 -2.40 3.99
N GLY A 135 -5.63 -2.92 5.06
CA GLY A 135 -5.71 -2.21 6.33
C GLY A 135 -4.97 -2.92 7.47
N PRO A 136 -4.96 -2.28 8.66
CA PRO A 136 -4.32 -2.78 9.86
C PRO A 136 -5.13 -3.94 10.45
N THR A 137 -4.89 -5.16 9.96
CA THR A 137 -5.68 -6.32 10.38
C THR A 137 -4.84 -7.59 10.43
N PHE A 138 -4.77 -8.19 11.61
CA PHE A 138 -4.28 -9.55 11.79
C PHE A 138 -5.46 -10.53 11.68
N SER A 139 -5.25 -11.64 11.00
CA SER A 139 -6.27 -12.68 10.84
C SER A 139 -6.72 -13.27 12.18
N SER A 140 -5.80 -13.40 13.15
CA SER A 140 -6.10 -13.85 14.52
C SER A 140 -7.04 -12.92 15.28
N GLU A 141 -6.92 -11.61 15.07
CA GLU A 141 -7.82 -10.62 15.65
C GLU A 141 -9.19 -10.65 14.97
N LEU A 142 -9.19 -10.68 13.65
CA LEU A 142 -10.41 -10.65 12.85
C LEU A 142 -11.29 -11.89 13.09
N ILE A 143 -10.69 -13.09 13.18
CA ILE A 143 -11.42 -14.33 13.47
C ILE A 143 -12.03 -14.33 14.89
N ASN A 144 -11.44 -13.57 15.81
CA ASN A 144 -11.93 -13.37 17.17
C ASN A 144 -12.90 -12.19 17.31
N ASN A 145 -13.44 -11.71 16.19
CA ASN A 145 -14.45 -10.64 16.15
C ASN A 145 -13.95 -9.28 16.65
N SER A 146 -12.64 -9.01 16.57
CA SER A 146 -12.12 -7.67 16.84
C SER A 146 -12.58 -6.70 15.74
N HIS A 147 -12.98 -5.49 16.15
CA HIS A 147 -13.26 -4.42 15.19
C HIS A 147 -12.01 -4.08 14.38
N SER A 148 -12.13 -4.06 13.07
CA SER A 148 -11.03 -3.86 12.14
C SER A 148 -11.42 -2.89 11.04
N ILE A 149 -10.48 -2.04 10.63
CA ILE A 149 -10.71 -1.06 9.58
C ILE A 149 -9.86 -1.39 8.35
N PHE A 150 -10.43 -1.19 7.17
CA PHE A 150 -9.75 -1.31 5.88
C PHE A 150 -9.94 -0.03 5.07
N THR A 151 -8.95 0.30 4.27
CA THR A 151 -9.08 1.30 3.22
C THR A 151 -9.49 0.64 1.92
N LEU A 152 -10.56 1.13 1.32
CA LEU A 152 -10.94 0.80 -0.05
C LEU A 152 -10.23 1.75 -1.02
N GLY A 153 -9.48 1.18 -1.97
CA GLY A 153 -9.08 1.89 -3.18
C GLY A 153 -10.10 1.59 -4.27
N LEU A 154 -10.81 2.60 -4.76
CA LEU A 154 -11.97 2.42 -5.66
C LEU A 154 -12.06 3.54 -6.71
N ASP A 155 -12.82 3.28 -7.78
CA ASP A 155 -13.02 4.24 -8.87
C ASP A 155 -14.34 5.00 -8.77
N SER A 156 -15.34 4.46 -8.04
CA SER A 156 -16.68 5.03 -8.02
C SER A 156 -17.42 4.85 -6.70
N LYS A 157 -18.37 5.76 -6.45
CA LYS A 157 -19.26 5.69 -5.28
C LYS A 157 -20.12 4.41 -5.26
N SER A 158 -20.46 3.86 -6.41
CA SER A 158 -21.25 2.62 -6.49
C SER A 158 -20.49 1.43 -5.93
N GLN A 159 -19.18 1.36 -6.16
CA GLN A 159 -18.32 0.33 -5.58
C GLN A 159 -18.27 0.43 -4.05
N TYR A 160 -18.17 1.64 -3.50
CA TYR A 160 -18.29 1.88 -2.06
C TYR A 160 -19.60 1.35 -1.49
N GLN A 161 -20.71 1.69 -2.12
CA GLN A 161 -22.05 1.26 -1.66
C GLN A 161 -22.22 -0.27 -1.68
N ILE A 162 -21.62 -0.95 -2.66
CA ILE A 162 -21.61 -2.42 -2.73
C ILE A 162 -20.87 -2.99 -1.53
N ILE A 163 -19.65 -2.53 -1.26
CA ILE A 163 -18.84 -3.03 -0.13
C ILE A 163 -19.51 -2.69 1.20
N ASP A 164 -19.97 -1.45 1.39
CA ASP A 164 -20.71 -1.04 2.59
C ASP A 164 -21.89 -1.98 2.87
N SER A 165 -22.63 -2.38 1.83
CA SER A 165 -23.76 -3.30 1.96
C SER A 165 -23.36 -4.71 2.43
N VAL A 166 -22.21 -5.22 2.02
CA VAL A 166 -21.77 -6.59 2.36
C VAL A 166 -21.05 -6.68 3.70
N ILE A 167 -20.43 -5.59 4.18
CA ILE A 167 -19.82 -5.54 5.51
C ILE A 167 -20.81 -5.20 6.63
N LYS A 168 -22.02 -4.84 6.29
CA LYS A 168 -23.05 -4.50 7.27
C LYS A 168 -23.28 -5.64 8.24
N ASN A 169 -23.42 -5.32 9.54
CA ASN A 169 -23.54 -6.30 10.63
C ASN A 169 -22.31 -7.20 10.83
N THR A 170 -21.15 -6.75 10.36
CA THR A 170 -19.86 -7.34 10.67
C THR A 170 -19.04 -6.40 11.55
N ASN A 171 -17.86 -6.84 12.00
CA ASN A 171 -16.91 -5.99 12.72
C ASN A 171 -15.87 -5.34 11.77
N ILE A 172 -16.18 -5.30 10.48
CA ILE A 172 -15.35 -4.65 9.47
C ILE A 172 -15.84 -3.22 9.25
N HIS A 173 -14.92 -2.27 9.30
CA HIS A 173 -15.14 -0.86 9.00
C HIS A 173 -14.30 -0.46 7.80
N ILE A 174 -14.68 0.62 7.12
CA ILE A 174 -13.97 1.08 5.92
C ILE A 174 -13.80 2.60 5.91
N ASP A 175 -12.63 3.05 5.49
CA ASP A 175 -12.41 4.34 4.85
C ASP A 175 -12.10 4.11 3.35
N TYR A 176 -11.93 5.16 2.56
CA TYR A 176 -11.76 5.00 1.11
C TYR A 176 -10.95 6.12 0.47
N THR A 177 -10.40 5.80 -0.69
CA THR A 177 -9.70 6.73 -1.57
C THR A 177 -9.86 6.30 -3.03
N THR A 178 -9.67 7.23 -3.95
CA THR A 178 -9.56 6.92 -5.39
C THR A 178 -8.13 6.54 -5.80
N ASP A 179 -7.17 6.61 -4.88
CA ASP A 179 -5.78 6.24 -5.10
C ASP A 179 -5.56 4.73 -4.90
N ILE A 180 -6.08 3.92 -5.82
CA ILE A 180 -5.93 2.45 -5.80
C ILE A 180 -4.47 2.06 -5.75
N LYS A 181 -3.63 2.71 -6.56
CA LYS A 181 -2.19 2.42 -6.63
C LYS A 181 -1.50 2.69 -5.30
N GLY A 182 -1.80 3.80 -4.66
CA GLY A 182 -1.25 4.14 -3.34
C GLY A 182 -1.63 3.11 -2.27
N VAL A 183 -2.87 2.65 -2.23
CA VAL A 183 -3.31 1.60 -1.31
C VAL A 183 -2.53 0.30 -1.53
N GLU A 184 -2.34 -0.10 -2.78
CA GLU A 184 -1.56 -1.29 -3.14
C GLU A 184 -0.09 -1.17 -2.72
N LEU A 185 0.55 -0.05 -3.02
CA LEU A 185 1.95 0.21 -2.70
C LEU A 185 2.20 0.25 -1.18
N LEU A 186 1.36 0.95 -0.43
CA LEU A 186 1.49 1.06 1.02
C LEU A 186 1.44 -0.30 1.70
N SER A 187 0.66 -1.24 1.18
CA SER A 187 0.54 -2.59 1.73
C SER A 187 1.84 -3.39 1.71
N VAL A 188 2.78 -3.05 0.83
CA VAL A 188 4.10 -3.70 0.71
C VAL A 188 5.22 -2.85 1.31
N LEU A 189 5.18 -1.53 1.15
CA LEU A 189 6.20 -0.62 1.70
C LEU A 189 6.30 -0.72 3.23
N LYS A 190 5.17 -0.79 3.92
CA LYS A 190 5.15 -0.94 5.38
C LYS A 190 5.96 -2.12 5.89
N ASN A 191 5.98 -3.21 5.14
CA ASN A 191 6.67 -4.45 5.54
C ASN A 191 8.18 -4.26 5.60
N ILE A 192 8.74 -3.48 4.68
CA ILE A 192 10.18 -3.15 4.65
C ILE A 192 10.55 -2.42 5.94
N TYR A 193 9.79 -1.38 6.27
CA TYR A 193 10.07 -0.54 7.44
C TYR A 193 9.74 -1.22 8.76
N ALA A 194 8.79 -2.14 8.78
CA ALA A 194 8.53 -2.98 9.95
C ALA A 194 9.74 -3.86 10.32
N ILE A 195 10.48 -4.35 9.33
CA ILE A 195 11.74 -5.08 9.56
C ILE A 195 12.77 -4.14 10.21
N ILE A 196 12.94 -2.93 9.69
CA ILE A 196 13.89 -1.93 10.22
C ILE A 196 13.57 -1.61 11.68
N ILE A 197 12.30 -1.34 11.98
CA ILE A 197 11.87 -1.02 13.35
C ILE A 197 12.11 -2.20 14.29
N GLY A 198 11.88 -3.44 13.84
CA GLY A 198 12.24 -4.64 14.59
C GLY A 198 13.74 -4.75 14.90
N ILE A 199 14.60 -4.42 13.92
CA ILE A 199 16.07 -4.40 14.12
C ILE A 199 16.45 -3.37 15.19
N VAL A 200 15.90 -2.16 15.08
CA VAL A 200 16.19 -1.07 16.02
C VAL A 200 15.74 -1.43 17.43
N ASP A 201 14.55 -1.99 17.60
CA ASP A 201 14.04 -2.39 18.88
C ASP A 201 14.90 -3.49 19.55
N ALA A 202 15.40 -4.44 18.74
CA ALA A 202 16.29 -5.48 19.23
C ALA A 202 17.63 -4.93 19.75
N LYS A 203 18.13 -3.85 19.14
CA LYS A 203 19.43 -3.26 19.50
C LYS A 203 19.35 -2.22 20.59
N HIS A 204 18.29 -1.43 20.64
CA HIS A 204 18.22 -0.23 21.48
C HIS A 204 17.14 -0.29 22.56
N ASN A 205 16.08 -1.08 22.37
CA ASN A 205 14.95 -1.20 23.30
C ASN A 205 14.49 0.12 23.93
N SER A 206 14.34 1.16 23.10
CA SER A 206 14.01 2.52 23.50
C SER A 206 12.79 3.04 22.74
N PRO A 207 11.72 3.45 23.43
CA PRO A 207 10.56 4.08 22.78
C PRO A 207 10.93 5.33 21.97
N ASN A 208 11.84 6.18 22.48
CA ASN A 208 12.29 7.38 21.76
C ASN A 208 12.96 7.01 20.44
N THR A 209 13.87 6.05 20.47
CA THR A 209 14.57 5.58 19.25
C THR A 209 13.60 4.92 18.28
N ARG A 210 12.67 4.10 18.79
CA ARG A 210 11.61 3.46 17.98
C ARG A 210 10.79 4.50 17.22
N PHE A 211 10.28 5.51 17.91
CA PHE A 211 9.45 6.55 17.28
C PHE A 211 10.24 7.50 16.38
N MET A 212 11.52 7.73 16.66
CA MET A 212 12.41 8.42 15.73
C MET A 212 12.50 7.67 14.39
N ILE A 213 12.75 6.36 14.44
CA ILE A 213 12.84 5.54 13.23
C ILE A 213 11.46 5.37 12.56
N LEU A 214 10.38 5.26 13.32
CA LEU A 214 9.02 5.24 12.77
C LEU A 214 8.72 6.54 12.00
N THR A 215 9.07 7.70 12.56
CA THR A 215 8.90 8.99 11.91
C THR A 215 9.72 9.09 10.61
N LYS A 216 10.97 8.64 10.63
CA LYS A 216 11.82 8.61 9.42
C LYS A 216 11.30 7.61 8.39
N SER A 217 10.82 6.44 8.83
CA SER A 217 10.19 5.46 7.96
C SER A 217 8.99 6.03 7.24
N PHE A 218 8.14 6.76 7.96
CA PHE A 218 6.96 7.41 7.39
C PHE A 218 7.33 8.47 6.35
N SER A 219 8.38 9.25 6.61
CA SER A 219 8.92 10.24 5.66
C SER A 219 9.47 9.57 4.38
N GLU A 220 10.17 8.46 4.51
CA GLU A 220 10.68 7.71 3.35
C GLU A 220 9.55 7.03 2.56
N ILE A 221 8.55 6.47 3.25
CA ILE A 221 7.36 5.89 2.60
C ILE A 221 6.63 6.95 1.77
N LYS A 222 6.52 8.19 2.28
CA LYS A 222 5.95 9.31 1.53
C LYS A 222 6.71 9.56 0.21
N ILE A 223 8.03 9.59 0.26
CA ILE A 223 8.88 9.77 -0.93
C ILE A 223 8.67 8.62 -1.91
N LEU A 224 8.72 7.38 -1.44
CA LEU A 224 8.51 6.19 -2.26
C LEU A 224 7.12 6.18 -2.88
N LEU A 225 6.10 6.48 -2.11
CA LEU A 225 4.71 6.53 -2.58
C LEU A 225 4.54 7.52 -3.73
N ASN A 226 5.03 8.75 -3.54
CA ASN A 226 4.99 9.78 -4.58
C ASN A 226 5.78 9.38 -5.83
N THR A 227 6.98 8.83 -5.65
CA THR A 227 7.84 8.37 -6.75
C THR A 227 7.19 7.26 -7.58
N LEU A 228 6.48 6.35 -6.93
CA LEU A 228 5.86 5.19 -7.56
C LEU A 228 4.44 5.45 -8.06
N GLY A 229 3.92 6.65 -7.92
CA GLY A 229 2.64 7.09 -8.50
C GLY A 229 1.43 6.98 -7.58
N GLY A 230 1.62 6.82 -6.28
CA GLY A 230 0.59 6.98 -5.26
C GLY A 230 0.45 8.44 -4.79
N ARG A 231 -0.59 8.73 -4.00
CA ARG A 231 -0.85 10.06 -3.45
C ARG A 231 -0.52 10.14 -1.98
N GLU A 232 -0.01 11.29 -1.56
CA GLU A 232 0.42 11.54 -0.19
C GLU A 232 -0.71 11.46 0.84
N ASP A 233 -1.92 11.91 0.48
CA ASP A 233 -3.08 11.88 1.37
C ASP A 233 -3.50 10.46 1.78
N THR A 234 -3.21 9.46 0.95
CA THR A 234 -3.47 8.04 1.24
C THR A 234 -2.68 7.52 2.45
N LEU A 235 -1.55 8.14 2.78
CA LEU A 235 -0.76 7.80 3.97
C LEU A 235 -1.52 7.93 5.28
N PHE A 236 -2.47 8.84 5.37
CA PHE A 236 -3.22 9.15 6.59
C PHE A 236 -4.45 8.26 6.78
N LEU A 237 -4.75 7.38 5.81
CA LEU A 237 -5.82 6.41 5.90
C LEU A 237 -5.37 5.14 6.64
N ALA A 238 -6.32 4.24 6.92
CA ALA A 238 -6.06 2.99 7.63
C ALA A 238 -4.94 2.15 6.98
N CYS A 239 -4.90 2.09 5.65
CA CYS A 239 -3.86 1.35 4.89
C CYS A 239 -2.46 1.96 4.98
N GLY A 240 -2.34 3.23 5.36
CA GLY A 240 -1.07 3.94 5.54
C GLY A 240 -0.59 3.88 6.99
N PHE A 241 -0.83 4.95 7.74
CA PHE A 241 -0.39 5.07 9.13
C PHE A 241 -0.86 3.91 10.01
N GLY A 242 -2.13 3.53 9.92
CA GLY A 242 -2.70 2.46 10.75
C GLY A 242 -2.00 1.12 10.53
N ASP A 243 -1.84 0.72 9.28
CA ASP A 243 -1.23 -0.57 8.94
C ASP A 243 0.30 -0.59 9.19
N LEU A 244 1.00 0.52 8.97
CA LEU A 244 2.40 0.65 9.35
C LEU A 244 2.57 0.52 10.87
N GLY A 245 1.79 1.26 11.66
CA GLY A 245 1.85 1.22 13.12
C GLY A 245 1.57 -0.18 13.67
N LEU A 246 0.48 -0.81 13.22
CA LEU A 246 0.14 -2.17 13.65
C LEU A 246 1.25 -3.17 13.31
N THR A 247 1.78 -3.11 12.09
CA THR A 247 2.79 -4.07 11.61
C THR A 247 4.15 -3.86 12.26
N ALA A 248 4.56 -2.60 12.45
CA ALA A 248 5.87 -2.26 12.99
C ALA A 248 5.98 -2.41 14.51
N LEU A 249 4.87 -2.22 15.24
CA LEU A 249 4.87 -2.16 16.70
C LEU A 249 4.28 -3.39 17.38
N ASN A 250 3.81 -4.37 16.63
CA ASN A 250 3.16 -5.56 17.19
C ASN A 250 3.94 -6.85 16.89
N ASP A 251 4.16 -7.67 17.92
CA ASP A 251 4.91 -8.91 17.82
C ASP A 251 4.20 -10.03 17.03
N LEU A 252 2.91 -9.86 16.70
CA LEU A 252 2.22 -10.74 15.75
C LEU A 252 2.70 -10.54 14.30
N SER A 253 3.44 -9.47 14.02
CA SER A 253 3.99 -9.19 12.70
C SER A 253 5.22 -10.04 12.41
N ARG A 254 5.13 -10.85 11.35
CA ARG A 254 6.27 -11.65 10.87
C ARG A 254 7.44 -10.78 10.41
N ASN A 255 7.18 -9.62 9.83
CA ASN A 255 8.23 -8.70 9.37
C ASN A 255 8.97 -8.08 10.56
N ARG A 256 8.22 -7.65 11.59
CA ARG A 256 8.82 -7.19 12.84
C ARG A 256 9.66 -8.30 13.51
N THR A 257 9.14 -9.50 13.58
CA THR A 257 9.87 -10.67 14.14
C THR A 257 11.17 -10.95 13.37
N LEU A 258 11.13 -10.87 12.04
CA LEU A 258 12.34 -10.97 11.22
C LEU A 258 13.35 -9.88 11.59
N GLY A 259 12.90 -8.64 11.74
CA GLY A 259 13.75 -7.54 12.19
C GLY A 259 14.39 -7.78 13.56
N LEU A 260 13.61 -8.29 14.52
CA LEU A 260 14.13 -8.66 15.85
C LEU A 260 15.21 -9.73 15.75
N LEU A 261 15.04 -10.75 14.92
CA LEU A 261 16.04 -11.81 14.69
C LEU A 261 17.33 -11.26 14.07
N ILE A 262 17.20 -10.38 13.09
CA ILE A 262 18.36 -9.70 12.45
C ILE A 262 19.11 -8.87 13.52
N GLY A 263 18.39 -8.04 14.26
CA GLY A 263 18.97 -7.16 15.26
C GLY A 263 19.68 -7.89 16.41
N LYS A 264 19.22 -9.10 16.75
CA LYS A 264 19.84 -9.99 17.74
C LYS A 264 20.96 -10.85 17.19
N GLY A 265 21.29 -10.76 15.89
CA GLY A 265 22.33 -11.56 15.25
C GLY A 265 21.96 -13.02 14.97
N PHE A 266 20.68 -13.38 15.07
CA PHE A 266 20.20 -14.74 14.79
C PHE A 266 19.80 -14.96 13.32
N TYR A 267 19.95 -13.95 12.48
CA TYR A 267 19.64 -14.07 11.06
C TYR A 267 20.71 -14.84 10.31
N ASN A 268 20.29 -15.89 9.61
CA ASN A 268 21.15 -16.66 8.72
C ASN A 268 20.46 -16.77 7.36
N SER A 269 21.03 -16.15 6.35
CA SER A 269 20.50 -16.10 4.97
C SER A 269 20.22 -17.48 4.35
N GLY A 270 20.86 -18.54 4.86
CA GLY A 270 20.67 -19.91 4.39
C GLY A 270 19.47 -20.66 5.01
N LYS A 271 19.04 -20.28 6.21
CA LYS A 271 17.99 -21.01 6.98
C LYS A 271 16.59 -20.39 6.89
N ASN A 272 16.48 -19.09 6.60
CA ASN A 272 15.20 -18.35 6.64
C ASN A 272 14.59 -18.11 5.25
N LYS A 273 14.67 -19.07 4.35
CA LYS A 273 14.38 -18.93 2.91
C LYS A 273 12.94 -18.52 2.51
N GLY A 274 11.95 -18.65 3.39
CA GLY A 274 10.54 -18.47 2.99
C GLY A 274 10.01 -17.04 3.08
N VAL A 275 10.19 -16.37 4.23
CA VAL A 275 9.65 -15.02 4.51
C VAL A 275 10.57 -13.93 3.93
N VAL A 276 11.87 -14.18 3.97
CA VAL A 276 12.91 -13.27 3.49
C VAL A 276 12.86 -13.06 1.98
N LEU A 277 12.52 -14.10 1.23
CA LEU A 277 12.56 -14.05 -0.25
C LEU A 277 11.53 -13.08 -0.86
N GLU A 278 10.35 -12.91 -0.25
CA GLU A 278 9.32 -12.01 -0.77
C GLU A 278 9.67 -10.54 -0.50
N GLY A 279 10.09 -10.22 0.71
CA GLY A 279 10.54 -8.88 1.10
C GLY A 279 11.78 -8.42 0.33
N VAL A 280 12.77 -9.30 0.17
CA VAL A 280 14.00 -9.01 -0.59
C VAL A 280 13.69 -8.71 -2.05
N LYS A 281 12.85 -9.50 -2.71
CA LYS A 281 12.44 -9.25 -4.09
C LYS A 281 11.69 -7.93 -4.25
N THR A 282 10.84 -7.60 -3.28
CA THR A 282 10.14 -6.32 -3.27
C THR A 282 11.11 -5.15 -3.19
N ILE A 283 12.11 -5.24 -2.32
CA ILE A 283 13.17 -4.23 -2.20
C ILE A 283 13.94 -4.09 -3.53
N GLU A 284 14.33 -5.20 -4.14
CA GLU A 284 15.03 -5.22 -5.42
C GLU A 284 14.20 -4.55 -6.52
N PHE A 285 12.91 -4.91 -6.66
CA PHE A 285 12.01 -4.34 -7.67
C PHE A 285 11.81 -2.83 -7.49
N ILE A 286 11.65 -2.38 -6.26
CA ILE A 286 11.52 -0.95 -5.96
C ILE A 286 12.82 -0.23 -6.25
N ASN A 287 13.96 -0.79 -5.84
CA ASN A 287 15.28 -0.20 -6.04
C ASN A 287 15.62 0.03 -7.52
N GLU A 288 15.18 -0.87 -8.41
CA GLU A 288 15.34 -0.73 -9.86
C GLU A 288 14.61 0.52 -10.43
N LEU A 289 13.58 1.00 -9.75
CA LEU A 289 12.76 2.13 -10.20
C LEU A 289 13.24 3.48 -9.66
N LEU A 290 14.19 3.47 -8.73
CA LEU A 290 14.67 4.69 -8.06
C LEU A 290 15.89 5.28 -8.76
N THR A 291 15.86 6.60 -8.96
CA THR A 291 17.04 7.36 -9.41
C THR A 291 18.06 7.52 -8.28
N PRO A 292 19.35 7.75 -8.57
CA PRO A 292 20.35 8.02 -7.54
C PRO A 292 19.98 9.16 -6.60
N SER A 293 19.43 10.25 -7.12
CA SER A 293 18.99 11.41 -6.32
C SER A 293 17.86 11.07 -5.33
N ILE A 294 16.93 10.20 -5.72
CA ILE A 294 15.89 9.73 -4.81
C ILE A 294 16.45 8.80 -3.75
N LYS A 295 17.36 7.89 -4.12
CA LYS A 295 18.03 6.97 -3.17
C LYS A 295 18.77 7.70 -2.06
N GLU A 296 19.42 8.82 -2.36
CA GLU A 296 20.07 9.68 -1.36
C GLU A 296 19.10 10.21 -0.30
N ARG A 297 17.82 10.33 -0.62
CA ARG A 297 16.76 10.77 0.29
C ARG A 297 16.13 9.61 1.09
N LEU A 298 16.57 8.38 0.86
CA LEU A 298 16.03 7.16 1.43
C LEU A 298 17.11 6.36 2.19
N PRO A 299 17.74 6.91 3.24
CA PRO A 299 18.85 6.26 3.93
C PRO A 299 18.47 4.92 4.58
N LEU A 300 17.25 4.79 5.15
CA LEU A 300 16.79 3.51 5.72
C LEU A 300 16.53 2.47 4.65
N PHE A 301 15.87 2.83 3.57
CA PHE A 301 15.62 1.93 2.44
C PHE A 301 16.93 1.47 1.81
N SER A 302 17.87 2.39 1.54
CA SER A 302 19.18 2.11 0.95
C SER A 302 20.01 1.19 1.84
N LYS A 303 19.97 1.37 3.16
CA LYS A 303 20.64 0.48 4.11
C LYS A 303 20.02 -0.93 4.10
N MET A 304 18.71 -1.05 4.02
CA MET A 304 18.02 -2.34 3.92
C MET A 304 18.37 -3.05 2.61
N GLU A 305 18.39 -2.33 1.51
CA GLU A 305 18.78 -2.87 0.20
C GLU A 305 20.22 -3.40 0.22
N SER A 306 21.15 -2.59 0.70
CA SER A 306 22.56 -2.97 0.84
C SER A 306 22.74 -4.20 1.75
N PHE A 307 22.06 -4.24 2.89
CA PHE A 307 22.13 -5.37 3.82
C PHE A 307 21.76 -6.70 3.16
N PHE A 308 20.66 -6.73 2.42
CA PHE A 308 20.19 -7.95 1.76
C PHE A 308 20.99 -8.31 0.51
N THR A 309 21.36 -7.32 -0.30
CA THR A 309 22.11 -7.53 -1.54
C THR A 309 23.55 -7.96 -1.27
N ASN A 310 24.23 -7.31 -0.33
CA ASN A 310 25.62 -7.59 0.03
C ASN A 310 25.75 -8.70 1.06
N LYS A 311 24.63 -9.28 1.53
CA LYS A 311 24.59 -10.29 2.59
C LYS A 311 25.40 -9.89 3.81
N GLU A 312 25.27 -8.63 4.22
CA GLU A 312 25.94 -8.09 5.40
C GLU A 312 25.58 -8.90 6.65
N SER A 313 26.53 -9.06 7.55
CA SER A 313 26.30 -9.79 8.81
C SER A 313 25.68 -8.93 9.90
N ASN A 314 25.90 -7.60 9.82
CA ASN A 314 25.40 -6.63 10.79
C ASN A 314 24.61 -5.53 10.11
N PHE A 315 23.49 -5.16 10.74
CA PHE A 315 22.71 -4.01 10.33
C PHE A 315 22.93 -2.86 11.32
N ASP A 316 23.76 -1.89 10.94
CA ASP A 316 24.05 -0.74 11.78
C ASP A 316 23.41 0.53 11.18
N ILE A 317 22.75 1.31 12.05
CA ILE A 317 22.13 2.58 11.70
C ILE A 317 22.98 3.71 12.30
N HIS A 318 23.44 4.59 11.43
CA HIS A 318 24.08 5.84 11.85
C HIS A 318 23.02 6.90 12.01
N PHE A 319 22.57 7.11 13.25
CA PHE A 319 21.46 8.03 13.57
C PHE A 319 21.72 9.47 13.13
N ASP A 320 22.96 9.95 13.27
CA ASP A 320 23.34 11.30 12.84
C ASP A 320 23.10 11.51 11.33
N ALA A 321 23.41 10.50 10.52
CA ALA A 321 23.15 10.54 9.08
C ALA A 321 21.64 10.61 8.73
N LEU A 322 20.77 10.17 9.63
CA LEU A 322 19.32 10.26 9.45
C LEU A 322 18.77 11.64 9.83
N ILE A 323 19.43 12.33 10.75
CA ILE A 323 18.98 13.60 11.33
C ILE A 323 19.55 14.78 10.56
N ASP A 324 20.83 14.73 10.20
CA ASP A 324 21.58 15.82 9.55
C ASP A 324 21.26 16.01 8.07
N LYS A 325 20.18 15.44 7.59
CA LYS A 325 19.76 15.65 6.22
C LYS A 325 19.42 17.12 6.00
N LYS A 326 20.35 17.85 5.40
CA LYS A 326 20.08 19.22 4.92
C LYS A 326 18.86 19.14 4.02
N MET A 327 17.84 19.91 4.36
CA MET A 327 16.66 20.04 3.50
C MET A 327 17.10 20.53 2.12
N THR A 328 16.88 19.72 1.09
CA THR A 328 17.15 20.12 -0.28
C THR A 328 16.03 21.02 -0.76
N THR A 329 16.33 22.31 -0.92
CA THR A 329 15.40 23.25 -1.52
C THR A 329 15.63 23.32 -3.02
N ILE A 330 14.57 23.07 -3.77
CA ILE A 330 14.56 23.23 -5.22
C ILE A 330 14.02 24.62 -5.53
N LEU A 331 14.71 25.32 -6.39
CA LEU A 331 14.31 26.63 -6.89
C LEU A 331 14.02 26.53 -8.37
N THR A 332 12.86 26.98 -8.79
CA THR A 332 12.48 27.13 -10.18
C THR A 332 11.98 28.54 -10.46
N TYR A 333 12.21 29.02 -11.66
CA TYR A 333 11.81 30.37 -12.08
C TYR A 333 10.81 30.31 -13.22
N GLY A 334 9.93 31.29 -13.28
CA GLY A 334 9.03 31.40 -14.40
C GLY A 334 8.08 32.57 -14.30
N THR A 335 7.43 32.86 -15.42
CA THR A 335 6.35 33.85 -15.51
C THR A 335 5.02 33.27 -15.02
N PHE A 336 4.75 32.01 -15.31
CA PHE A 336 3.55 31.28 -14.95
C PHE A 336 2.25 32.05 -15.27
N ASP A 337 2.24 32.67 -16.46
CA ASP A 337 1.04 33.31 -16.98
C ASP A 337 0.12 32.26 -17.60
N LEU A 338 -1.19 32.40 -17.47
CA LEU A 338 -2.19 31.46 -17.99
C LEU A 338 -1.83 30.00 -17.61
N LEU A 339 -1.85 29.70 -16.32
CA LEU A 339 -1.50 28.36 -15.80
C LEU A 339 -2.25 27.25 -16.53
N HIS A 340 -1.52 26.23 -16.93
CA HIS A 340 -2.04 25.04 -17.59
C HIS A 340 -1.36 23.78 -17.04
N TYR A 341 -1.85 22.60 -17.45
CA TYR A 341 -1.34 21.30 -16.99
C TYR A 341 0.19 21.17 -17.09
N GLY A 342 0.82 21.69 -18.14
CA GLY A 342 2.27 21.66 -18.30
C GLY A 342 3.03 22.37 -17.18
N HIS A 343 2.52 23.50 -16.70
CA HIS A 343 3.10 24.20 -15.56
C HIS A 343 2.97 23.38 -14.26
N ILE A 344 1.82 22.76 -14.02
CA ILE A 344 1.60 21.91 -12.85
C ILE A 344 2.53 20.70 -12.87
N GLU A 345 2.72 20.08 -14.03
CA GLU A 345 3.59 18.93 -14.20
C GLU A 345 5.08 19.28 -13.96
N ILE A 346 5.53 20.46 -14.42
CA ILE A 346 6.89 20.95 -14.14
C ILE A 346 7.07 21.16 -12.64
N LEU A 347 6.12 21.78 -11.96
CA LEU A 347 6.17 22.03 -10.53
C LEU A 347 6.16 20.71 -9.74
N ARG A 348 5.35 19.74 -10.14
CA ARG A 348 5.32 18.41 -9.55
C ARG A 348 6.67 17.72 -9.67
N ARG A 349 7.27 17.70 -10.86
CA ARG A 349 8.60 17.09 -11.10
C ARG A 349 9.70 17.83 -10.33
N ALA A 350 9.66 19.15 -10.29
CA ALA A 350 10.61 19.93 -9.49
C ALA A 350 10.50 19.58 -8.00
N ARG A 351 9.29 19.45 -7.46
CA ARG A 351 9.06 19.07 -6.06
C ARG A 351 9.62 17.68 -5.72
N GLU A 352 9.59 16.76 -6.65
CA GLU A 352 10.15 15.39 -6.46
C GLU A 352 11.68 15.37 -6.32
N LEU A 353 12.37 16.40 -6.78
CA LEU A 353 13.84 16.50 -6.70
C LEU A 353 14.35 16.94 -5.32
N GLY A 354 13.47 17.45 -4.44
CA GLY A 354 13.88 17.96 -3.14
C GLY A 354 12.78 17.92 -2.08
N ASP A 355 13.11 18.44 -0.92
CA ASP A 355 12.22 18.45 0.25
C ASP A 355 11.35 19.70 0.29
N ARG A 356 11.71 20.74 -0.46
CA ARG A 356 11.02 22.03 -0.53
C ARG A 356 11.11 22.60 -1.94
N LEU A 357 10.02 23.11 -2.47
CA LEU A 357 9.98 23.82 -3.74
C LEU A 357 9.69 25.31 -3.54
N VAL A 358 10.64 26.12 -3.98
CA VAL A 358 10.51 27.58 -4.03
C VAL A 358 10.35 27.98 -5.50
N VAL A 359 9.38 28.84 -5.77
CA VAL A 359 9.12 29.37 -7.12
C VAL A 359 9.49 30.85 -7.16
N GLY A 360 10.49 31.20 -7.98
CA GLY A 360 10.80 32.58 -8.34
C GLY A 360 9.82 33.04 -9.44
N LEU A 361 8.84 33.87 -9.06
CA LEU A 361 7.80 34.35 -9.95
C LEU A 361 8.16 35.71 -10.51
N SER A 362 8.31 35.81 -11.81
CA SER A 362 8.66 37.09 -12.48
C SER A 362 7.60 38.15 -12.21
N THR A 363 8.03 39.29 -11.68
CA THR A 363 7.16 40.46 -11.48
C THR A 363 6.69 41.06 -12.80
N ASP A 364 5.60 41.82 -12.79
CA ASP A 364 5.08 42.45 -14.00
C ASP A 364 6.08 43.43 -14.60
N ASP A 365 6.82 44.16 -13.74
CA ASP A 365 7.86 45.09 -14.22
C ASP A 365 9.06 44.38 -14.78
N PHE A 366 9.48 43.27 -14.17
CA PHE A 366 10.57 42.45 -14.71
C PHE A 366 10.18 41.78 -16.05
N ASN A 367 8.93 41.38 -16.21
CA ASN A 367 8.45 40.86 -17.49
C ASN A 367 8.45 41.94 -18.61
N LYS A 368 8.18 43.21 -18.27
CA LYS A 368 8.35 44.31 -19.24
C LYS A 368 9.78 44.44 -19.73
N THR A 369 10.76 44.26 -18.86
CA THR A 369 12.19 44.28 -19.26
C THR A 369 12.56 43.10 -20.16
N LYS A 370 11.81 41.97 -20.06
CA LYS A 370 11.94 40.79 -20.93
C LYS A 370 11.09 40.90 -22.20
N GLU A 371 10.50 42.05 -22.48
CA GLU A 371 9.55 42.30 -23.60
C GLU A 371 8.36 41.34 -23.58
N LYS A 372 7.97 40.87 -22.37
CA LYS A 372 6.80 40.02 -22.18
C LYS A 372 5.65 40.80 -21.55
N LYS A 373 4.44 40.64 -22.11
CA LYS A 373 3.22 41.12 -21.53
C LYS A 373 2.46 39.94 -20.89
N CYS A 374 2.16 40.05 -19.60
CA CYS A 374 1.33 39.06 -18.91
C CYS A 374 -0.14 39.42 -19.03
N GLU A 375 -1.00 38.43 -19.24
CA GLU A 375 -2.44 38.57 -19.20
C GLU A 375 -2.95 38.63 -17.75
N ILE A 376 -2.29 37.88 -16.83
CA ILE A 376 -2.65 37.83 -15.43
C ILE A 376 -1.64 38.64 -14.59
N PRO A 377 -2.08 39.56 -13.72
CA PRO A 377 -1.22 40.34 -12.84
C PRO A 377 -0.45 39.46 -11.86
N TYR A 378 0.74 39.94 -11.44
CA TYR A 378 1.63 39.22 -10.53
C TYR A 378 0.91 38.68 -9.29
N GLU A 379 0.11 39.48 -8.59
CA GLU A 379 -0.57 39.05 -7.35
C GLU A 379 -1.50 37.84 -7.60
N LYS A 380 -2.19 37.80 -8.71
CA LYS A 380 -3.07 36.67 -9.07
C LYS A 380 -2.26 35.43 -9.47
N ARG A 381 -1.17 35.59 -10.19
CA ARG A 381 -0.27 34.49 -10.54
C ARG A 381 0.36 33.89 -9.29
N LYS A 382 0.74 34.74 -8.33
CA LYS A 382 1.25 34.34 -7.01
C LYS A 382 0.21 33.54 -6.23
N GLU A 383 -1.01 34.04 -6.11
CA GLU A 383 -2.13 33.39 -5.43
C GLU A 383 -2.40 31.99 -6.02
N PHE A 384 -2.39 31.86 -7.33
CA PHE A 384 -2.55 30.55 -7.99
C PHE A 384 -1.41 29.59 -7.66
N LEU A 385 -0.16 30.01 -7.72
CA LEU A 385 0.99 29.18 -7.38
C LEU A 385 0.98 28.75 -5.92
N GLU A 386 0.63 29.65 -5.00
CA GLU A 386 0.53 29.35 -3.56
C GLU A 386 -0.59 28.34 -3.25
N SER A 387 -1.60 28.23 -4.12
CA SER A 387 -2.68 27.25 -3.99
C SER A 387 -2.29 25.85 -4.47
N ILE A 388 -1.17 25.71 -5.18
CA ILE A 388 -0.70 24.42 -5.71
C ILE A 388 0.05 23.65 -4.60
N GLY A 389 -0.42 22.47 -4.25
CA GLY A 389 0.13 21.66 -3.17
C GLY A 389 1.61 21.25 -3.32
N TYR A 390 2.21 21.42 -4.50
CA TYR A 390 3.63 21.15 -4.75
C TYR A 390 4.53 22.33 -4.37
N VAL A 391 4.00 23.53 -4.24
CA VAL A 391 4.74 24.77 -4.03
C VAL A 391 4.74 25.13 -2.55
N ASP A 392 5.93 25.25 -1.95
CA ASP A 392 6.09 25.62 -0.54
C ASP A 392 6.23 27.11 -0.33
N LEU A 393 6.78 27.83 -1.31
CA LEU A 393 7.01 29.28 -1.22
C LEU A 393 7.08 29.89 -2.60
N VAL A 394 6.46 31.07 -2.76
CA VAL A 394 6.61 31.91 -3.94
C VAL A 394 7.36 33.19 -3.56
N VAL A 395 8.44 33.49 -4.28
CA VAL A 395 9.23 34.70 -4.12
C VAL A 395 9.23 35.53 -5.39
N PRO A 396 9.30 36.87 -5.30
CA PRO A 396 9.36 37.70 -6.51
C PRO A 396 10.73 37.56 -7.19
N GLU A 397 10.69 37.42 -8.52
CA GLU A 397 11.85 37.56 -9.39
C GLU A 397 11.78 38.95 -10.05
N SER A 398 12.64 39.87 -9.63
CA SER A 398 12.63 41.27 -10.07
C SER A 398 13.86 41.67 -10.89
N SER A 399 14.87 40.80 -10.97
CA SER A 399 16.12 41.02 -11.72
C SER A 399 16.74 39.69 -12.17
N TRP A 400 17.78 39.78 -12.98
CA TRP A 400 18.59 38.63 -13.39
C TRP A 400 19.65 38.21 -12.37
N ASP A 401 19.87 39.00 -11.33
CA ASP A 401 20.91 38.80 -10.32
C ASP A 401 20.43 38.02 -9.10
#